data_60d192449d32a05074062a3ce87cdd76
#
_entry.id   60d192449d32a05074062a3ce87cdd76
#
_cell.length_a   1.000
_cell.length_b   1.000
_cell.length_c   1.000
_cell.angle_alpha   90.00
_cell.angle_beta   90.00
_cell.angle_gamma   90.00
#
_symmetry.space_group_name_H-M   'P 1'
#
loop_
_entity.id
_entity.type
_entity.pdbx_description
1 polymer ?
#
loop_
_entity_poly.entity_id
_entity_poly.type
_entity_poly.pdbx_seq_one_letter_code
_entity_poly.pdbx_strand_id
1 'polypeptide(L)'
;MERPHADRPITVDVSTTFQPNVLVDNVPPDLILISSDQVYFYVHRHRLLAASCNTFNGLLTPTPPPDDGSTQTMPVPEPSDVLNVVVHAIYHIPVAQFMPPFETVSAAFDALVGYGASLQQLAAPGSPLYILVLSQAPLRPIDAYALAAHYDLIALATPISAHLLAYTLSSVTDELAARIGPIYLKRLFFLHHGRTEALKALLLRPPQGHEPMRDCDVIQQQRLTRAWALASAHLVWDARPNISINMLQAPLLQLERELSCALCKQALRDRVSVLVREWASIKVTI
;
A
#
# COMPACT_ATOMS: atom_id res chain seq x y z
N MET A 1 40.48 -37.75 -37.86
CA MET A 1 39.58 -36.78 -38.54
C MET A 1 38.53 -36.41 -37.50
N GLU A 2 38.88 -35.41 -36.68
CA GLU A 2 37.96 -34.80 -35.71
C GLU A 2 37.01 -33.85 -36.44
N ARG A 3 35.68 -34.04 -36.21
CA ARG A 3 34.69 -33.12 -36.72
C ARG A 3 34.74 -31.84 -35.91
N PRO A 4 34.70 -30.65 -36.53
CA PRO A 4 34.62 -29.38 -35.80
C PRO A 4 33.35 -29.35 -35.00
N HIS A 5 33.44 -28.97 -33.72
CA HIS A 5 32.31 -28.61 -32.88
C HIS A 5 31.52 -27.51 -33.57
N ALA A 6 30.29 -27.82 -33.95
CA ALA A 6 29.36 -26.81 -34.42
C ALA A 6 29.13 -25.81 -33.26
N ASP A 7 29.51 -24.56 -33.52
CA ASP A 7 29.15 -23.43 -32.66
C ASP A 7 27.64 -23.45 -32.45
N ARG A 8 27.18 -23.75 -31.25
CA ARG A 8 25.80 -23.55 -30.88
C ARG A 8 25.55 -22.02 -30.97
N PRO A 9 24.51 -21.59 -31.68
CA PRO A 9 24.17 -20.17 -31.68
C PRO A 9 23.96 -19.73 -30.23
N ILE A 10 24.70 -18.72 -29.78
CA ILE A 10 24.50 -18.06 -28.49
C ILE A 10 23.13 -17.38 -28.60
N THR A 11 22.11 -18.00 -28.03
CA THR A 11 20.80 -17.39 -27.85
C THR A 11 20.94 -16.34 -26.77
N VAL A 12 20.86 -15.08 -27.13
CA VAL A 12 20.85 -13.95 -26.20
C VAL A 12 19.40 -13.65 -25.86
N ASP A 13 19.06 -13.73 -24.57
CA ASP A 13 17.75 -13.33 -24.10
C ASP A 13 17.65 -11.80 -24.04
N VAL A 14 16.60 -11.25 -24.64
CA VAL A 14 16.37 -9.80 -24.70
C VAL A 14 15.04 -9.46 -24.02
N SER A 15 15.03 -8.36 -23.25
CA SER A 15 13.81 -7.84 -22.66
C SER A 15 12.71 -7.64 -23.70
N THR A 16 11.49 -8.04 -23.37
CA THR A 16 10.32 -7.91 -24.25
C THR A 16 9.90 -6.44 -24.44
N THR A 17 10.22 -5.57 -23.51
CA THR A 17 9.89 -4.13 -23.57
C THR A 17 11.06 -3.31 -24.09
N PHE A 18 12.30 -3.59 -23.65
CA PHE A 18 13.50 -2.82 -23.93
C PHE A 18 14.32 -3.52 -25.02
N GLN A 19 13.83 -3.41 -26.26
CA GLN A 19 14.40 -4.05 -27.46
C GLN A 19 15.25 -3.07 -28.27
N PRO A 20 16.12 -3.55 -29.17
CA PRO A 20 17.00 -2.70 -30.02
C PRO A 20 16.26 -1.62 -30.81
N ASN A 21 15.02 -1.89 -31.22
CA ASN A 21 14.24 -1.03 -32.11
C ASN A 21 13.30 -0.06 -31.40
N VAL A 22 13.32 -0.01 -30.04
CA VAL A 22 12.45 0.86 -29.27
C VAL A 22 13.00 2.29 -29.29
N LEU A 23 12.30 3.18 -29.96
CA LEU A 23 12.64 4.61 -29.97
C LEU A 23 11.97 5.30 -28.78
N VAL A 24 12.76 6.08 -28.03
CA VAL A 24 12.25 7.00 -27.01
C VAL A 24 12.67 8.40 -27.38
N ASP A 25 11.71 9.33 -27.47
CA ASP A 25 11.93 10.68 -27.97
C ASP A 25 12.56 10.74 -29.38
N ASN A 26 12.23 9.76 -30.22
CA ASN A 26 12.82 9.54 -31.59
C ASN A 26 14.33 9.23 -31.55
N VAL A 27 14.88 8.83 -30.43
CA VAL A 27 16.28 8.43 -30.24
C VAL A 27 16.36 6.92 -30.13
N PRO A 28 17.26 6.22 -30.83
CA PRO A 28 17.52 4.81 -30.66
C PRO A 28 18.28 4.58 -29.33
N PRO A 29 18.19 3.36 -28.74
CA PRO A 29 18.98 3.02 -27.54
C PRO A 29 20.48 3.05 -27.85
N ASP A 30 21.24 3.66 -26.95
CA ASP A 30 22.69 3.87 -27.03
C ASP A 30 23.47 3.08 -25.95
N LEU A 31 22.75 2.29 -25.13
CA LEU A 31 23.31 1.53 -24.04
C LEU A 31 22.59 0.19 -23.89
N ILE A 32 23.33 -0.87 -23.57
CA ILE A 32 22.79 -2.19 -23.24
C ILE A 32 23.14 -2.49 -21.78
N LEU A 33 22.14 -2.64 -20.91
CA LEU A 33 22.32 -3.22 -19.59
C LEU A 33 22.21 -4.74 -19.70
N ILE A 34 23.13 -5.46 -19.05
CA ILE A 34 23.13 -6.92 -19.00
C ILE A 34 22.87 -7.32 -17.53
N SER A 35 21.74 -7.95 -17.27
CA SER A 35 21.38 -8.47 -15.94
C SER A 35 22.30 -9.62 -15.52
N SER A 36 22.31 -9.94 -14.21
CA SER A 36 23.13 -11.05 -13.67
C SER A 36 22.78 -12.42 -14.27
N ASP A 37 21.54 -12.60 -14.74
CA ASP A 37 21.02 -13.78 -15.43
C ASP A 37 21.08 -13.66 -16.99
N GLN A 38 21.93 -12.74 -17.51
CA GLN A 38 22.27 -12.58 -18.92
C GLN A 38 21.11 -12.15 -19.83
N VAL A 39 20.14 -11.40 -19.34
CA VAL A 39 19.10 -10.77 -20.16
C VAL A 39 19.55 -9.36 -20.54
N TYR A 40 19.37 -8.99 -21.81
CA TYR A 40 19.78 -7.73 -22.40
C TYR A 40 18.64 -6.72 -22.41
N PHE A 41 18.90 -5.51 -21.88
CA PHE A 41 17.97 -4.38 -21.87
C PHE A 41 18.56 -3.24 -22.68
N TYR A 42 17.95 -2.90 -23.80
CA TYR A 42 18.34 -1.77 -24.66
C TYR A 42 17.73 -0.50 -24.12
N VAL A 43 18.57 0.41 -23.62
CA VAL A 43 18.16 1.60 -22.87
C VAL A 43 18.86 2.85 -23.39
N HIS A 44 18.43 4.01 -22.89
CA HIS A 44 18.96 5.30 -23.30
C HIS A 44 19.73 5.90 -22.12
N ARG A 45 21.02 6.14 -22.32
CA ARG A 45 21.94 6.74 -21.34
C ARG A 45 21.36 8.00 -20.72
N HIS A 46 20.85 8.91 -21.55
CA HIS A 46 20.30 10.18 -21.08
C HIS A 46 19.13 10.00 -20.09
N ARG A 47 18.29 8.97 -20.26
CA ARG A 47 17.17 8.65 -19.34
C ARG A 47 17.67 8.16 -18.00
N LEU A 48 18.67 7.29 -17.98
CA LEU A 48 19.26 6.78 -16.74
C LEU A 48 19.98 7.90 -15.99
N LEU A 49 20.76 8.73 -16.68
CA LEU A 49 21.44 9.88 -16.08
C LEU A 49 20.46 10.93 -15.54
N ALA A 50 19.37 11.20 -16.25
CA ALA A 50 18.34 12.14 -15.80
C ALA A 50 17.61 11.67 -14.54
N ALA A 51 17.48 10.36 -14.34
CA ALA A 51 16.86 9.77 -13.17
C ALA A 51 17.81 9.60 -11.96
N SER A 52 19.14 9.71 -12.18
CA SER A 52 20.18 9.37 -11.21
C SER A 52 20.97 10.60 -10.75
N CYS A 53 21.19 10.75 -9.44
CA CYS A 53 22.05 11.78 -8.88
C CYS A 53 23.52 11.34 -8.70
N ASN A 54 23.82 10.04 -8.91
CA ASN A 54 25.15 9.45 -8.70
C ASN A 54 25.74 8.79 -9.95
N THR A 55 25.32 9.25 -11.14
CA THR A 55 25.77 8.69 -12.43
C THR A 55 25.48 7.19 -12.57
N PHE A 56 24.30 6.77 -12.11
CA PHE A 56 23.86 5.39 -12.10
C PHE A 56 24.83 4.49 -11.35
N ASN A 57 25.07 4.82 -10.07
CA ASN A 57 26.05 4.17 -9.19
C ASN A 57 27.49 4.27 -9.73
N GLY A 58 27.84 5.38 -10.39
CA GLY A 58 29.16 5.54 -10.99
C GLY A 58 29.42 4.73 -12.26
N LEU A 59 28.43 3.97 -12.74
CA LEU A 59 28.57 3.14 -13.95
C LEU A 59 28.55 3.96 -15.23
N LEU A 60 27.89 5.12 -15.24
CA LEU A 60 27.75 5.97 -16.43
C LEU A 60 28.64 7.21 -16.32
N THR A 61 29.41 7.48 -17.37
CA THR A 61 30.10 8.76 -17.49
C THR A 61 29.15 9.82 -18.04
N PRO A 62 29.22 11.08 -17.56
CA PRO A 62 28.40 12.17 -18.10
C PRO A 62 28.66 12.46 -19.59
N THR A 63 29.89 12.23 -20.05
CA THR A 63 30.29 12.38 -21.45
C THR A 63 30.02 11.07 -22.19
N PRO A 64 29.31 11.10 -23.34
CA PRO A 64 29.16 9.90 -24.15
C PRO A 64 30.55 9.43 -24.62
N PRO A 65 30.75 8.09 -24.74
CA PRO A 65 31.96 7.58 -25.37
C PRO A 65 32.11 8.09 -26.80
N PRO A 66 33.33 8.08 -27.37
CA PRO A 66 33.52 8.42 -28.76
C PRO A 66 32.58 7.58 -29.63
N ASP A 67 31.96 8.22 -30.61
CA ASP A 67 31.03 7.56 -31.57
C ASP A 67 31.84 6.64 -32.50
N ASP A 68 32.14 5.44 -32.05
CA ASP A 68 32.78 4.39 -32.85
C ASP A 68 31.73 3.43 -33.48
N GLY A 69 30.44 3.79 -33.37
CA GLY A 69 29.33 3.00 -33.87
C GLY A 69 29.03 1.73 -33.08
N SER A 70 29.70 1.50 -31.92
CA SER A 70 29.42 0.39 -31.04
C SER A 70 28.45 0.78 -29.90
N THR A 71 27.40 0.00 -29.69
CA THR A 71 26.52 0.17 -28.51
C THR A 71 27.26 -0.32 -27.27
N GLN A 72 27.47 0.57 -26.30
CA GLN A 72 28.11 0.21 -25.04
C GLN A 72 27.30 -0.83 -24.29
N THR A 73 27.97 -1.88 -23.80
CA THR A 73 27.37 -2.90 -22.93
C THR A 73 27.84 -2.73 -21.50
N MET A 74 26.93 -2.91 -20.54
CA MET A 74 27.19 -2.70 -19.12
C MET A 74 26.53 -3.79 -18.27
N PRO A 75 27.31 -4.64 -17.61
CA PRO A 75 26.77 -5.62 -16.67
C PRO A 75 26.30 -4.93 -15.39
N VAL A 76 25.14 -5.36 -14.89
CA VAL A 76 24.57 -4.92 -13.61
C VAL A 76 24.32 -6.12 -12.70
N PRO A 77 24.36 -5.95 -11.38
CA PRO A 77 24.26 -7.07 -10.44
C PRO A 77 22.82 -7.61 -10.29
N GLU A 78 21.82 -6.84 -10.67
CA GLU A 78 20.42 -7.22 -10.52
C GLU A 78 20.02 -8.33 -11.50
N PRO A 79 19.16 -9.27 -11.08
CA PRO A 79 18.51 -10.21 -11.98
C PRO A 79 17.49 -9.48 -12.89
N SER A 80 17.13 -10.11 -13.98
CA SER A 80 16.30 -9.49 -15.03
C SER A 80 14.92 -9.05 -14.56
N ASP A 81 14.31 -9.76 -13.63
CA ASP A 81 13.01 -9.42 -13.03
C ASP A 81 13.09 -8.12 -12.21
N VAL A 82 14.13 -7.93 -11.40
CA VAL A 82 14.39 -6.70 -10.64
C VAL A 82 14.75 -5.56 -11.59
N LEU A 83 15.66 -5.80 -12.52
CA LEU A 83 16.08 -4.80 -13.51
C LEU A 83 14.90 -4.33 -14.38
N ASN A 84 13.98 -5.24 -14.71
CA ASN A 84 12.76 -4.92 -15.43
C ASN A 84 11.90 -3.88 -14.67
N VAL A 85 11.71 -4.06 -13.35
CA VAL A 85 10.97 -3.08 -12.53
C VAL A 85 11.72 -1.74 -12.47
N VAL A 86 13.05 -1.78 -12.26
CA VAL A 86 13.91 -0.59 -12.20
C VAL A 86 13.80 0.24 -13.48
N VAL A 87 13.99 -0.39 -14.64
CA VAL A 87 13.98 0.33 -15.93
C VAL A 87 12.57 0.84 -16.25
N HIS A 88 11.51 0.04 -16.02
CA HIS A 88 10.13 0.50 -16.19
C HIS A 88 9.82 1.72 -15.32
N ALA A 89 10.29 1.75 -14.06
CA ALA A 89 10.10 2.88 -13.17
C ALA A 89 10.78 4.15 -13.71
N ILE A 90 12.04 4.06 -14.18
CA ILE A 90 12.81 5.18 -14.75
C ILE A 90 12.13 5.72 -16.03
N TYR A 91 11.57 4.84 -16.84
CA TYR A 91 10.87 5.20 -18.07
C TYR A 91 9.40 5.61 -17.86
N HIS A 92 8.91 5.55 -16.63
CA HIS A 92 7.50 5.78 -16.30
C HIS A 92 6.52 4.88 -17.06
N ILE A 93 6.93 3.64 -17.36
CA ILE A 93 6.12 2.64 -18.06
C ILE A 93 5.49 1.69 -17.05
N PRO A 94 4.19 1.34 -17.17
CA PRO A 94 3.56 0.36 -16.29
C PRO A 94 4.24 -1.02 -16.36
N VAL A 95 4.53 -1.61 -15.20
CA VAL A 95 5.15 -2.94 -15.08
C VAL A 95 4.20 -3.99 -14.50
N ALA A 96 2.99 -3.58 -14.12
CA ALA A 96 2.00 -4.44 -13.47
C ALA A 96 1.60 -5.66 -14.33
N GLN A 97 1.69 -5.57 -15.65
CA GLN A 97 1.43 -6.66 -16.59
C GLN A 97 2.35 -7.88 -16.40
N PHE A 98 3.54 -7.68 -15.85
CA PHE A 98 4.50 -8.75 -15.54
C PHE A 98 4.24 -9.37 -14.17
N MET A 99 3.31 -8.85 -13.38
CA MET A 99 2.95 -9.31 -12.03
C MET A 99 4.16 -9.67 -11.16
N PRO A 100 5.15 -8.76 -11.00
CA PRO A 100 6.35 -9.06 -10.23
C PRO A 100 5.98 -9.41 -8.78
N PRO A 101 6.61 -10.43 -8.17
CA PRO A 101 6.46 -10.72 -6.75
C PRO A 101 6.82 -9.50 -5.89
N PHE A 102 6.27 -9.42 -4.68
CA PHE A 102 6.57 -8.30 -3.78
C PHE A 102 8.05 -8.18 -3.44
N GLU A 103 8.73 -9.31 -3.32
CA GLU A 103 10.17 -9.40 -3.06
C GLU A 103 10.98 -8.74 -4.19
N THR A 104 10.62 -9.00 -5.44
CA THR A 104 11.21 -8.34 -6.62
C THR A 104 10.97 -6.82 -6.61
N VAL A 105 9.75 -6.40 -6.25
CA VAL A 105 9.44 -4.97 -6.11
C VAL A 105 10.29 -4.33 -5.01
N SER A 106 10.42 -4.99 -3.86
CA SER A 106 11.26 -4.51 -2.75
C SER A 106 12.72 -4.38 -3.17
N ALA A 107 13.29 -5.39 -3.85
CA ALA A 107 14.66 -5.35 -4.35
C ALA A 107 14.86 -4.24 -5.40
N ALA A 108 13.84 -3.96 -6.22
CA ALA A 108 13.89 -2.86 -7.17
C ALA A 108 13.95 -1.48 -6.50
N PHE A 109 13.30 -1.30 -5.34
CA PHE A 109 13.44 -0.07 -4.54
C PHE A 109 14.87 0.10 -4.03
N ASP A 110 15.47 -0.98 -3.49
CA ASP A 110 16.87 -0.97 -3.04
C ASP A 110 17.82 -0.61 -4.21
N ALA A 111 17.62 -1.23 -5.37
CA ALA A 111 18.41 -0.98 -6.57
C ALA A 111 18.26 0.46 -7.08
N LEU A 112 17.02 1.02 -7.11
CA LEU A 112 16.77 2.41 -7.50
C LEU A 112 17.51 3.39 -6.60
N VAL A 113 17.50 3.16 -5.28
CA VAL A 113 18.29 3.99 -4.33
C VAL A 113 19.78 3.84 -4.60
N GLY A 114 20.28 2.62 -4.80
CA GLY A 114 21.67 2.35 -5.15
C GLY A 114 22.10 3.07 -6.43
N TYR A 115 21.24 3.13 -7.43
CA TYR A 115 21.45 3.88 -8.67
C TYR A 115 21.24 5.40 -8.54
N GLY A 116 20.97 5.90 -7.33
CA GLY A 116 20.79 7.33 -7.06
C GLY A 116 19.48 7.91 -7.60
N ALA A 117 18.49 7.07 -7.83
CA ALA A 117 17.18 7.53 -8.29
C ALA A 117 16.32 8.06 -7.12
N SER A 118 15.57 9.13 -7.36
CA SER A 118 14.65 9.70 -6.37
C SER A 118 13.37 8.90 -6.27
N LEU A 119 13.21 8.09 -5.22
CA LEU A 119 11.98 7.36 -4.96
C LEU A 119 10.78 8.28 -4.73
N GLN A 120 10.98 9.49 -4.19
CA GLN A 120 9.92 10.49 -4.02
C GLN A 120 9.31 10.93 -5.35
N GLN A 121 10.10 10.91 -6.42
CA GLN A 121 9.63 11.20 -7.78
C GLN A 121 9.07 9.96 -8.47
N LEU A 122 9.80 8.83 -8.44
CA LEU A 122 9.42 7.60 -9.14
C LEU A 122 8.20 6.91 -8.53
N ALA A 123 8.00 7.02 -7.22
CA ALA A 123 6.83 6.51 -6.48
C ALA A 123 5.85 7.63 -6.09
N ALA A 124 5.83 8.74 -6.82
CA ALA A 124 4.85 9.82 -6.62
C ALA A 124 3.42 9.31 -6.94
N PRO A 125 2.38 9.91 -6.32
CA PRO A 125 1.00 9.52 -6.58
C PRO A 125 0.66 9.49 -8.07
N GLY A 126 0.12 8.36 -8.54
CA GLY A 126 -0.23 8.13 -9.94
C GLY A 126 0.91 7.62 -10.82
N SER A 127 2.15 7.53 -10.32
CA SER A 127 3.24 6.91 -11.08
C SER A 127 3.05 5.38 -11.20
N PRO A 128 3.66 4.75 -12.21
CA PRO A 128 3.58 3.30 -12.38
C PRO A 128 4.07 2.50 -11.16
N LEU A 129 5.14 2.94 -10.52
CA LEU A 129 5.70 2.29 -9.34
C LEU A 129 4.78 2.44 -8.11
N TYR A 130 4.17 3.63 -7.94
CA TYR A 130 3.16 3.87 -6.92
C TYR A 130 1.95 2.93 -7.09
N ILE A 131 1.42 2.85 -8.32
CA ILE A 131 0.26 2.00 -8.65
C ILE A 131 0.60 0.52 -8.42
N LEU A 132 1.80 0.08 -8.80
CA LEU A 132 2.27 -1.29 -8.61
C LEU A 132 2.24 -1.67 -7.13
N VAL A 133 2.87 -0.89 -6.25
CA VAL A 133 2.90 -1.19 -4.80
C VAL A 133 1.49 -1.14 -4.20
N LEU A 134 0.70 -0.13 -4.58
CA LEU A 134 -0.67 0.00 -4.08
C LEU A 134 -1.56 -1.17 -4.50
N SER A 135 -1.37 -1.73 -5.70
CA SER A 135 -2.12 -2.90 -6.18
C SER A 135 -1.82 -4.17 -5.37
N GLN A 136 -0.64 -4.28 -4.77
CA GLN A 136 -0.24 -5.41 -3.93
C GLN A 136 -0.63 -5.24 -2.44
N ALA A 137 -0.95 -4.01 -2.03
CA ALA A 137 -1.26 -3.69 -0.64
C ALA A 137 -2.44 -4.50 -0.03
N PRO A 138 -3.52 -4.84 -0.75
CA PRO A 138 -4.59 -5.67 -0.19
C PRO A 138 -4.15 -7.09 0.19
N LEU A 139 -3.15 -7.64 -0.52
CA LEU A 139 -2.64 -8.99 -0.29
C LEU A 139 -1.50 -9.02 0.73
N ARG A 140 -0.64 -8.00 0.73
CA ARG A 140 0.56 -7.87 1.56
C ARG A 140 0.62 -6.51 2.27
N PRO A 141 -0.41 -6.14 3.08
CA PRO A 141 -0.55 -4.76 3.58
C PRO A 141 0.59 -4.32 4.48
N ILE A 142 1.09 -5.19 5.36
CA ILE A 142 2.15 -4.82 6.30
C ILE A 142 3.52 -4.70 5.59
N ASP A 143 3.79 -5.56 4.62
CA ASP A 143 5.03 -5.50 3.83
C ASP A 143 5.05 -4.24 2.96
N ALA A 144 3.93 -3.93 2.29
CA ALA A 144 3.80 -2.72 1.48
C ALA A 144 3.90 -1.44 2.33
N TYR A 145 3.33 -1.45 3.54
CA TYR A 145 3.46 -0.35 4.48
C TYR A 145 4.90 -0.18 4.97
N ALA A 146 5.57 -1.30 5.32
CA ALA A 146 6.96 -1.29 5.76
C ALA A 146 7.90 -0.79 4.65
N LEU A 147 7.66 -1.18 3.40
CA LEU A 147 8.40 -0.68 2.24
C LEU A 147 8.24 0.84 2.10
N ALA A 148 7.00 1.33 2.11
CA ALA A 148 6.73 2.76 1.99
C ALA A 148 7.29 3.56 3.16
N ALA A 149 7.22 3.01 4.38
CA ALA A 149 7.77 3.61 5.60
C ALA A 149 9.30 3.69 5.59
N HIS A 150 9.96 2.61 5.14
CA HIS A 150 11.41 2.52 5.07
C HIS A 150 12.02 3.63 4.21
N TYR A 151 11.38 3.97 3.11
CA TYR A 151 11.82 5.02 2.19
C TYR A 151 11.15 6.39 2.40
N ASP A 152 10.44 6.57 3.53
CA ASP A 152 9.70 7.80 3.89
C ASP A 152 8.73 8.29 2.80
N LEU A 153 8.02 7.34 2.18
CA LEU A 153 7.03 7.60 1.14
C LEU A 153 5.62 7.76 1.75
N ILE A 154 5.39 8.87 2.44
CA ILE A 154 4.13 9.12 3.17
C ILE A 154 2.90 9.07 2.26
N ALA A 155 3.01 9.58 1.03
CA ALA A 155 1.91 9.56 0.06
C ALA A 155 1.49 8.13 -0.31
N LEU A 156 2.43 7.16 -0.28
CA LEU A 156 2.19 5.75 -0.52
C LEU A 156 1.73 5.02 0.76
N ALA A 157 2.38 5.29 1.90
CA ALA A 157 2.04 4.68 3.19
C ALA A 157 0.61 5.01 3.65
N THR A 158 0.13 6.24 3.35
CA THR A 158 -1.19 6.70 3.78
C THR A 158 -2.32 5.82 3.24
N PRO A 159 -2.53 5.61 1.94
CA PRO A 159 -3.60 4.74 1.45
C PRO A 159 -3.39 3.26 1.86
N ILE A 160 -2.15 2.78 1.92
CA ILE A 160 -1.84 1.40 2.34
C ILE A 160 -2.30 1.16 3.79
N SER A 161 -2.18 2.15 4.67
CA SER A 161 -2.54 2.01 6.09
C SER A 161 -4.02 1.66 6.32
N ALA A 162 -4.91 1.96 5.36
CA ALA A 162 -6.31 1.55 5.43
C ALA A 162 -6.47 0.01 5.44
N HIS A 163 -5.60 -0.72 4.74
CA HIS A 163 -5.60 -2.18 4.69
C HIS A 163 -5.06 -2.81 5.99
N LEU A 164 -4.42 -2.01 6.85
CA LEU A 164 -3.87 -2.46 8.12
C LEU A 164 -4.83 -2.37 9.30
N LEU A 165 -6.04 -1.84 9.11
CA LEU A 165 -7.03 -1.76 10.21
C LEU A 165 -7.43 -3.13 10.77
N ALA A 166 -7.30 -4.20 9.97
CA ALA A 166 -7.51 -5.59 10.38
C ALA A 166 -6.25 -6.25 10.98
N TYR A 167 -5.09 -5.62 10.82
CA TYR A 167 -3.81 -6.20 11.24
C TYR A 167 -3.65 -6.17 12.76
N THR A 168 -3.16 -7.27 13.34
CA THR A 168 -2.93 -7.38 14.78
C THR A 168 -1.56 -6.77 15.13
N LEU A 169 -1.53 -5.58 15.73
CA LEU A 169 -0.28 -4.87 16.02
C LEU A 169 0.68 -5.65 16.93
N SER A 170 0.18 -6.52 17.79
CA SER A 170 1.01 -7.37 18.65
C SER A 170 1.75 -8.49 17.88
N SER A 171 1.45 -8.70 16.59
CA SER A 171 2.19 -9.64 15.73
C SER A 171 3.35 -8.99 14.95
N VAL A 172 3.60 -7.70 15.15
CA VAL A 172 4.76 -7.01 14.58
C VAL A 172 6.02 -7.56 15.21
N THR A 173 6.93 -8.13 14.39
CA THR A 173 8.25 -8.60 14.85
C THR A 173 9.22 -7.43 15.00
N ASP A 174 10.33 -7.65 15.72
CA ASP A 174 11.36 -6.61 15.92
C ASP A 174 11.99 -6.20 14.60
N GLU A 175 12.20 -7.15 13.67
CA GLU A 175 12.75 -6.86 12.33
C GLU A 175 11.78 -5.98 11.52
N LEU A 176 10.48 -6.29 11.59
CA LEU A 176 9.46 -5.51 10.91
C LEU A 176 9.32 -4.12 11.53
N ALA A 177 9.37 -4.02 12.86
CA ALA A 177 9.35 -2.75 13.59
C ALA A 177 10.55 -1.87 13.22
N ALA A 178 11.74 -2.47 13.13
CA ALA A 178 12.96 -1.77 12.70
C ALA A 178 12.84 -1.26 11.26
N ARG A 179 12.27 -2.06 10.36
CA ARG A 179 12.04 -1.69 8.95
C ARG A 179 11.02 -0.56 8.79
N ILE A 180 9.91 -0.61 9.53
CA ILE A 180 8.87 0.43 9.54
C ILE A 180 9.41 1.74 10.13
N GLY A 181 10.24 1.65 11.15
CA GLY A 181 10.78 2.78 11.87
C GLY A 181 9.79 3.44 12.84
N PRO A 182 10.30 4.22 13.81
CA PRO A 182 9.50 4.69 14.95
C PRO A 182 8.38 5.65 14.56
N ILE A 183 8.58 6.49 13.53
CA ILE A 183 7.60 7.50 13.13
C ILE A 183 6.35 6.84 12.52
N TYR A 184 6.54 5.91 11.59
CA TYR A 184 5.44 5.22 10.91
C TYR A 184 4.77 4.19 11.82
N LEU A 185 5.53 3.52 12.68
CA LEU A 185 4.97 2.63 13.70
C LEU A 185 4.06 3.41 14.67
N LYS A 186 4.50 4.59 15.14
CA LYS A 186 3.69 5.50 15.95
C LYS A 186 2.40 5.91 15.23
N ARG A 187 2.48 6.31 13.95
CA ARG A 187 1.30 6.69 13.15
C ARG A 187 0.29 5.55 13.05
N LEU A 188 0.77 4.33 12.78
CA LEU A 188 -0.07 3.14 12.69
C LEU A 188 -0.72 2.82 14.04
N PHE A 189 0.04 2.89 15.14
CA PHE A 189 -0.49 2.72 16.48
C PHE A 189 -1.59 3.73 16.81
N PHE A 190 -1.37 5.02 16.52
CA PHE A 190 -2.37 6.05 16.77
C PHE A 190 -3.60 5.94 15.87
N LEU A 191 -3.46 5.42 14.65
CA LEU A 191 -4.60 5.11 13.80
C LEU A 191 -5.48 4.03 14.46
N HIS A 192 -4.90 2.93 14.91
CA HIS A 192 -5.64 1.85 15.57
C HIS A 192 -6.27 2.30 16.89
N HIS A 193 -5.47 2.90 17.75
CA HIS A 193 -5.92 3.39 19.05
C HIS A 193 -7.02 4.45 18.90
N GLY A 194 -6.80 5.44 18.03
CA GLY A 194 -7.76 6.53 17.81
C GLY A 194 -9.12 6.02 17.30
N ARG A 195 -9.13 5.04 16.39
CA ARG A 195 -10.39 4.43 15.92
C ARG A 195 -11.09 3.64 17.03
N THR A 196 -10.33 2.90 17.83
CA THR A 196 -10.92 2.14 18.96
C THR A 196 -11.52 3.09 19.99
N GLU A 197 -10.84 4.17 20.35
CA GLU A 197 -11.35 5.17 21.29
C GLU A 197 -12.55 5.95 20.72
N ALA A 198 -12.53 6.27 19.44
CA ALA A 198 -13.68 6.88 18.77
C ALA A 198 -14.91 5.97 18.80
N LEU A 199 -14.76 4.67 18.54
CA LEU A 199 -15.85 3.70 18.64
C LEU A 199 -16.44 3.66 20.07
N LYS A 200 -15.59 3.59 21.09
CA LYS A 200 -16.02 3.61 22.49
C LYS A 200 -16.82 4.89 22.81
N ALA A 201 -16.30 6.05 22.39
CA ALA A 201 -16.96 7.34 22.62
C ALA A 201 -18.33 7.42 21.94
N LEU A 202 -18.48 6.82 20.74
CA LEU A 202 -19.75 6.76 20.05
C LEU A 202 -20.77 5.84 20.75
N LEU A 203 -20.32 4.69 21.25
CA LEU A 203 -21.17 3.71 21.92
C LEU A 203 -21.64 4.16 23.31
N LEU A 204 -20.87 5.03 23.99
CA LEU A 204 -21.23 5.56 25.30
C LEU A 204 -22.46 6.49 25.27
N ARG A 205 -22.91 6.93 24.11
CA ARG A 205 -24.06 7.82 23.97
C ARG A 205 -25.33 7.00 23.70
N PRO A 206 -26.23 6.80 24.68
CA PRO A 206 -27.46 6.05 24.48
C PRO A 206 -28.47 6.84 23.63
N PRO A 207 -29.53 6.18 23.14
CA PRO A 207 -30.71 6.86 22.59
C PRO A 207 -31.29 7.85 23.59
N GLN A 208 -31.74 9.00 23.11
CA GLN A 208 -32.43 9.97 23.96
C GLN A 208 -33.84 9.49 24.28
N GLY A 209 -34.28 9.71 25.52
CA GLY A 209 -35.65 9.46 25.92
C GLY A 209 -36.62 10.50 25.30
N HIS A 210 -37.91 10.21 25.36
CA HIS A 210 -38.99 11.11 25.01
C HIS A 210 -39.75 11.54 26.27
N GLU A 211 -40.66 12.49 26.16
CA GLU A 211 -41.52 12.87 27.29
C GLU A 211 -42.33 11.67 27.76
N PRO A 212 -42.43 11.45 29.12
CA PRO A 212 -43.17 10.33 29.67
C PRO A 212 -44.64 10.37 29.20
N MET A 213 -45.16 9.19 28.84
CA MET A 213 -46.54 9.00 28.41
C MET A 213 -47.18 7.87 29.25
N ARG A 214 -48.53 7.74 29.15
CA ARG A 214 -49.30 6.75 29.89
C ARG A 214 -48.75 5.31 29.64
N ASP A 215 -48.35 5.01 28.41
CA ASP A 215 -47.90 3.69 28.00
C ASP A 215 -46.36 3.55 27.96
N CYS A 216 -45.60 4.61 28.32
CA CYS A 216 -44.13 4.59 28.39
C CYS A 216 -43.63 5.65 29.36
N ASP A 217 -43.42 5.22 30.61
CA ASP A 217 -42.91 6.05 31.70
C ASP A 217 -41.36 6.08 31.69
N VAL A 218 -40.77 6.85 32.62
CA VAL A 218 -39.31 6.97 32.77
C VAL A 218 -38.66 5.61 33.05
N ILE A 219 -39.34 4.74 33.80
CA ILE A 219 -38.79 3.42 34.16
C ILE A 219 -38.68 2.53 32.90
N GLN A 220 -39.68 2.58 32.04
CA GLN A 220 -39.68 1.83 30.78
C GLN A 220 -38.60 2.36 29.82
N GLN A 221 -38.40 3.67 29.76
CA GLN A 221 -37.33 4.28 28.95
C GLN A 221 -35.94 3.91 29.50
N GLN A 222 -35.75 3.80 30.82
CA GLN A 222 -34.51 3.33 31.44
C GLN A 222 -34.16 1.88 31.05
N ARG A 223 -35.13 1.05 30.67
CA ARG A 223 -34.86 -0.30 30.14
C ARG A 223 -34.08 -0.24 28.83
N LEU A 224 -34.48 0.68 27.92
CA LEU A 224 -33.72 0.90 26.69
C LEU A 224 -32.29 1.36 26.96
N THR A 225 -32.12 2.32 27.87
CA THR A 225 -30.77 2.82 28.24
C THR A 225 -29.90 1.70 28.83
N ARG A 226 -30.45 0.83 29.67
CA ARG A 226 -29.73 -0.31 30.24
C ARG A 226 -29.39 -1.36 29.17
N ALA A 227 -30.34 -1.70 28.29
CA ALA A 227 -30.11 -2.63 27.18
C ALA A 227 -29.06 -2.10 26.21
N TRP A 228 -29.13 -0.80 25.89
CA TRP A 228 -28.07 -0.12 25.11
C TRP A 228 -26.70 -0.23 25.78
N ALA A 229 -26.61 0.04 27.08
CA ALA A 229 -25.36 -0.04 27.82
C ALA A 229 -24.75 -1.46 27.78
N LEU A 230 -25.56 -2.52 27.91
CA LEU A 230 -25.12 -3.91 27.81
C LEU A 230 -24.64 -4.27 26.40
N ALA A 231 -25.41 -3.92 25.38
CA ALA A 231 -25.01 -4.16 23.99
C ALA A 231 -23.73 -3.36 23.62
N SER A 232 -23.63 -2.12 24.08
CA SER A 232 -22.42 -1.29 23.91
C SER A 232 -21.22 -1.85 24.63
N ALA A 233 -21.37 -2.37 25.85
CA ALA A 233 -20.29 -3.00 26.60
C ALA A 233 -19.73 -4.25 25.85
N HIS A 234 -20.63 -5.05 25.29
CA HIS A 234 -20.22 -6.19 24.45
C HIS A 234 -19.44 -5.75 23.21
N LEU A 235 -19.94 -4.74 22.49
CA LEU A 235 -19.26 -4.17 21.32
C LEU A 235 -17.91 -3.52 21.67
N VAL A 236 -17.80 -2.91 22.84
CA VAL A 236 -16.53 -2.32 23.34
C VAL A 236 -15.52 -3.41 23.72
N TRP A 237 -15.96 -4.53 24.26
CA TRP A 237 -15.09 -5.65 24.58
C TRP A 237 -14.39 -6.22 23.37
N ASP A 238 -15.13 -6.36 22.26
CA ASP A 238 -14.62 -6.84 20.98
C ASP A 238 -14.21 -5.70 20.03
N ALA A 239 -13.99 -4.49 20.57
CA ALA A 239 -13.71 -3.31 19.75
C ALA A 239 -12.46 -3.48 18.88
N ARG A 240 -12.65 -3.45 17.57
CA ARG A 240 -11.58 -3.53 16.56
C ARG A 240 -11.62 -2.29 15.66
N PRO A 241 -10.45 -1.80 15.20
CA PRO A 241 -10.40 -0.62 14.33
C PRO A 241 -11.16 -0.80 13.01
N ASN A 242 -11.35 -2.05 12.57
CA ASN A 242 -11.99 -2.44 11.31
C ASN A 242 -13.43 -2.96 11.46
N ILE A 243 -14.09 -2.74 12.62
CA ILE A 243 -15.46 -3.23 12.80
C ILE A 243 -16.37 -2.73 11.66
N SER A 244 -17.08 -3.64 11.02
CA SER A 244 -17.98 -3.30 9.93
C SER A 244 -19.27 -2.65 10.45
N ILE A 245 -19.91 -1.85 9.59
CA ILE A 245 -21.20 -1.23 9.92
C ILE A 245 -22.24 -2.27 10.33
N ASN A 246 -22.31 -3.40 9.64
CA ASN A 246 -23.27 -4.47 9.95
C ASN A 246 -23.02 -5.09 11.34
N MET A 247 -21.75 -5.35 11.70
CA MET A 247 -21.41 -5.86 13.02
C MET A 247 -21.69 -4.85 14.13
N LEU A 248 -21.62 -3.56 13.80
CA LEU A 248 -21.90 -2.50 14.76
C LEU A 248 -23.40 -2.30 14.99
N GLN A 249 -24.20 -2.24 13.91
CA GLN A 249 -25.61 -1.92 14.01
C GLN A 249 -26.50 -3.10 14.38
N ALA A 250 -26.19 -4.34 13.96
CA ALA A 250 -27.07 -5.48 14.15
C ALA A 250 -27.40 -5.76 15.61
N PRO A 251 -26.45 -5.82 16.59
CA PRO A 251 -26.77 -6.06 17.98
C PRO A 251 -27.63 -4.94 18.60
N LEU A 252 -27.38 -3.68 18.18
CA LEU A 252 -28.13 -2.53 18.68
C LEU A 252 -29.57 -2.51 18.14
N LEU A 253 -29.78 -2.83 16.87
CA LEU A 253 -31.14 -2.89 16.29
C LEU A 253 -31.96 -4.06 16.82
N GLN A 254 -31.33 -5.16 17.28
CA GLN A 254 -32.04 -6.26 17.92
C GLN A 254 -32.80 -5.81 19.19
N LEU A 255 -32.34 -4.77 19.89
CA LEU A 255 -33.01 -4.22 21.07
C LEU A 255 -34.43 -3.73 20.75
N GLU A 256 -34.75 -3.41 19.50
CA GLU A 256 -36.08 -3.00 19.09
C GLU A 256 -37.16 -4.04 19.39
N ARG A 257 -36.80 -5.33 19.39
CA ARG A 257 -37.72 -6.45 19.64
C ARG A 257 -38.26 -6.46 21.08
N GLU A 258 -37.52 -5.90 22.00
CA GLU A 258 -37.88 -5.83 23.42
C GLU A 258 -38.66 -4.55 23.76
N LEU A 259 -38.84 -3.63 22.81
CA LEU A 259 -39.49 -2.36 23.02
C LEU A 259 -40.97 -2.43 22.54
N SER A 260 -41.89 -2.03 23.40
CA SER A 260 -43.30 -1.85 23.06
C SER A 260 -43.60 -0.45 22.50
N CYS A 261 -42.96 0.60 23.02
CA CYS A 261 -43.18 1.99 22.66
C CYS A 261 -42.63 2.36 21.27
N ALA A 262 -43.44 2.91 20.41
CA ALA A 262 -43.04 3.34 19.06
C ALA A 262 -42.00 4.47 19.08
N LEU A 263 -42.11 5.43 20.02
CA LEU A 263 -41.14 6.54 20.15
C LEU A 263 -39.77 6.03 20.61
N CYS A 264 -39.71 5.08 21.54
CA CYS A 264 -38.46 4.44 21.94
C CYS A 264 -37.81 3.67 20.78
N LYS A 265 -38.61 2.95 19.96
CA LYS A 265 -38.11 2.30 18.73
C LYS A 265 -37.52 3.30 17.75
N GLN A 266 -38.22 4.41 17.54
CA GLN A 266 -37.75 5.47 16.66
C GLN A 266 -36.45 6.11 17.19
N ALA A 267 -36.38 6.46 18.48
CA ALA A 267 -35.18 7.00 19.12
C ALA A 267 -33.98 6.05 18.99
N LEU A 268 -34.21 4.73 19.13
CA LEU A 268 -33.17 3.72 18.91
C LEU A 268 -32.66 3.72 17.47
N ARG A 269 -33.57 3.68 16.47
CA ARG A 269 -33.20 3.71 15.04
C ARG A 269 -32.43 4.96 14.69
N ASP A 270 -32.90 6.12 15.16
CA ASP A 270 -32.25 7.41 14.92
C ASP A 270 -30.86 7.44 15.51
N ARG A 271 -30.69 6.95 16.75
CA ARG A 271 -29.37 6.89 17.38
C ARG A 271 -28.41 5.95 16.65
N VAL A 272 -28.88 4.77 16.22
CA VAL A 272 -28.06 3.82 15.44
C VAL A 272 -27.67 4.42 14.10
N SER A 273 -28.59 5.12 13.43
CA SER A 273 -28.33 5.81 12.18
C SER A 273 -27.25 6.90 12.33
N VAL A 274 -27.32 7.70 13.41
CA VAL A 274 -26.31 8.70 13.74
C VAL A 274 -24.96 8.03 14.01
N LEU A 275 -24.94 6.97 14.83
CA LEU A 275 -23.74 6.23 15.18
C LEU A 275 -23.03 5.66 13.93
N VAL A 276 -23.78 5.09 13.01
CA VAL A 276 -23.23 4.54 11.75
C VAL A 276 -22.61 5.65 10.89
N ARG A 277 -23.27 6.79 10.76
CA ARG A 277 -22.73 7.95 10.01
C ARG A 277 -21.47 8.50 10.66
N GLU A 278 -21.47 8.68 11.98
CA GLU A 278 -20.31 9.15 12.73
C GLU A 278 -19.15 8.18 12.59
N TRP A 279 -19.41 6.85 12.71
CA TRP A 279 -18.38 5.81 12.52
C TRP A 279 -17.79 5.81 11.11
N ALA A 280 -18.62 5.95 10.08
CA ALA A 280 -18.17 6.00 8.69
C ALA A 280 -17.30 7.24 8.40
N SER A 281 -17.44 8.32 9.18
CA SER A 281 -16.63 9.54 9.04
C SER A 281 -15.29 9.48 9.77
N ILE A 282 -15.06 8.48 10.65
CA ILE A 282 -13.79 8.33 11.36
C ILE A 282 -12.68 7.97 10.38
N LYS A 283 -11.57 8.71 10.48
CA LYS A 283 -10.38 8.54 9.64
C LYS A 283 -9.92 7.07 9.58
N VAL A 284 -9.66 6.55 8.36
CA VAL A 284 -9.25 5.16 8.10
C VAL A 284 -7.78 5.03 7.70
N THR A 285 -7.04 6.13 7.61
CA THR A 285 -5.63 6.18 7.21
C THR A 285 -4.79 6.95 8.24
N ILE A 286 -3.48 6.76 8.21
CA ILE A 286 -2.51 7.52 9.03
C ILE A 286 -2.47 9.00 8.68
#